data_f2a7d7d4a35c2670a75d77db8850dec7
#
_entry.id   f2a7d7d4a35c2670a75d77db8850dec7
#
_cell.length_a   1.000
_cell.length_b   1.000
_cell.length_c   1.000
_cell.angle_alpha   90.00
_cell.angle_beta   90.00
_cell.angle_gamma   90.00
#
_symmetry.space_group_name_H-M   'P 1'
#
loop_
_entity.id
_entity.type
_entity.pdbx_description
1 polymer ?
#
loop_
_entity_poly.entity_id
_entity_poly.type
_entity_poly.pdbx_seq_one_letter_code
_entity_poly.pdbx_strand_id
1 'polypeptide(L)'
;MMAHPGKKLLFMGQEFGQFIEWDEKKQLDWMLLGYDKHHELQTYVKDLNHFYRETASLWQVDYSWEGFQWIVPDDNKQSVIAFLRRDAKGKMLLVVCNFNPVLRESYSMGVPNPGTYKELINSDDVKYGGAGVKNGSVKSVKGPMHGFDQHIEVTLPPLSTIYFSVPAARKKAGKPAKAKTAEAAKPEKAAKPAATKTAAPKKRTAKPVATKPAAKKPRAAKTTKPKTPVTES
;
A
#
# COMPACT_ATOMS: atom_id res chain seq x y z
N MET A 1 4.85 3.75 -1.30
CA MET A 1 5.88 3.28 -0.36
C MET A 1 5.49 3.55 1.09
N MET A 2 5.31 4.79 1.58
CA MET A 2 5.13 5.11 3.01
C MET A 2 3.93 4.44 3.68
N ALA A 3 2.84 4.19 2.97
CA ALA A 3 1.64 3.53 3.50
C ALA A 3 1.68 2.00 3.44
N HIS A 4 2.46 1.42 2.53
CA HIS A 4 2.52 -0.05 2.35
C HIS A 4 3.34 -0.70 3.49
N PRO A 5 3.03 -1.95 3.91
CA PRO A 5 3.85 -2.68 4.88
C PRO A 5 5.30 -2.82 4.45
N GLY A 6 6.19 -2.97 5.42
CA GLY A 6 7.63 -3.12 5.23
C GLY A 6 8.41 -1.84 5.50
N LYS A 7 9.73 -1.97 5.53
CA LYS A 7 10.64 -0.84 5.79
C LYS A 7 10.59 0.20 4.68
N LYS A 8 10.76 1.47 5.07
CA LYS A 8 10.78 2.60 4.15
C LYS A 8 12.21 2.91 3.74
N LEU A 9 12.40 3.18 2.47
CA LEU A 9 13.69 3.56 1.92
C LEU A 9 13.51 4.78 1.02
N LEU A 10 14.21 5.85 1.37
CA LEU A 10 14.47 6.99 0.49
C LEU A 10 15.97 7.00 0.22
N PHE A 11 16.35 7.14 -1.03
CA PHE A 11 17.73 7.19 -1.43
C PHE A 11 18.12 8.64 -1.73
N MET A 12 19.37 8.98 -1.56
CA MET A 12 20.04 10.27 -1.71
C MET A 12 19.37 11.25 -2.68
N GLY A 13 18.75 12.31 -2.14
CA GLY A 13 18.09 13.35 -2.92
C GLY A 13 16.68 13.05 -3.40
N GLN A 14 16.12 11.84 -3.14
CA GLN A 14 14.74 11.51 -3.52
C GLN A 14 13.70 12.36 -2.78
N GLU A 15 14.04 12.85 -1.58
CA GLU A 15 13.16 13.69 -0.76
C GLU A 15 12.89 15.07 -1.37
N PHE A 16 13.73 15.52 -2.30
CA PHE A 16 13.51 16.77 -3.05
C PHE A 16 13.59 16.57 -4.57
N GLY A 17 13.63 15.31 -5.04
CA GLY A 17 13.53 14.98 -6.47
C GLY A 17 14.77 15.35 -7.27
N GLN A 18 15.97 15.05 -6.79
CA GLN A 18 17.22 15.24 -7.53
C GLN A 18 17.12 14.58 -8.91
N PHE A 19 17.57 15.27 -9.97
CA PHE A 19 17.45 14.80 -11.34
C PHE A 19 18.52 13.77 -11.74
N ILE A 20 19.74 13.97 -11.23
CA ILE A 20 20.87 13.10 -11.55
C ILE A 20 21.01 12.01 -10.50
N GLU A 21 21.60 10.88 -10.90
CA GLU A 21 21.94 9.82 -9.98
C GLU A 21 22.97 10.29 -8.95
N TRP A 22 22.86 9.77 -7.73
CA TRP A 22 23.82 10.04 -6.66
C TRP A 22 25.23 9.58 -7.05
N ASP A 23 26.21 10.41 -6.70
CA ASP A 23 27.64 10.16 -6.91
C ASP A 23 28.36 10.40 -5.57
N GLU A 24 29.09 9.42 -5.07
CA GLU A 24 29.82 9.49 -3.80
C GLU A 24 30.92 10.55 -3.77
N LYS A 25 31.34 11.07 -4.92
CA LYS A 25 32.36 12.12 -5.07
C LYS A 25 31.80 13.54 -5.09
N LYS A 26 30.47 13.67 -5.09
CA LYS A 26 29.79 14.96 -5.21
C LYS A 26 28.76 15.12 -4.10
N GLN A 27 28.49 16.37 -3.73
CA GLN A 27 27.32 16.67 -2.92
C GLN A 27 26.03 16.52 -3.73
N LEU A 28 24.90 16.39 -3.04
CA LEU A 28 23.58 16.44 -3.66
C LEU A 28 23.32 17.83 -4.27
N ASP A 29 22.43 17.91 -5.25
CA ASP A 29 22.08 19.14 -5.96
C ASP A 29 21.18 20.06 -5.12
N TRP A 30 21.68 20.49 -3.95
CA TRP A 30 20.93 21.31 -2.98
C TRP A 30 20.37 22.61 -3.58
N MET A 31 20.96 23.11 -4.67
CA MET A 31 20.46 24.26 -5.41
C MET A 31 19.02 24.06 -5.92
N LEU A 32 18.58 22.83 -6.13
CA LEU A 32 17.22 22.51 -6.58
C LEU A 32 16.16 22.97 -5.58
N LEU A 33 16.47 23.05 -4.29
CA LEU A 33 15.56 23.56 -3.27
C LEU A 33 15.19 25.04 -3.44
N GLY A 34 15.90 25.78 -4.29
CA GLY A 34 15.53 27.12 -4.71
C GLY A 34 14.38 27.18 -5.73
N TYR A 35 13.93 26.03 -6.25
CA TYR A 35 12.81 25.94 -7.19
C TYR A 35 11.57 25.36 -6.50
N ASP A 36 10.43 25.97 -6.74
CA ASP A 36 9.17 25.69 -6.04
C ASP A 36 8.82 24.19 -6.03
N LYS A 37 8.90 23.50 -7.17
CA LYS A 37 8.51 22.07 -7.26
C LYS A 37 9.39 21.14 -6.42
N HIS A 38 10.66 21.43 -6.28
CA HIS A 38 11.57 20.66 -5.43
C HIS A 38 11.34 20.95 -3.94
N HIS A 39 11.08 22.22 -3.60
CA HIS A 39 10.73 22.62 -2.24
C HIS A 39 9.37 22.07 -1.80
N GLU A 40 8.37 22.10 -2.67
CA GLU A 40 7.03 21.52 -2.45
C GLU A 40 7.12 20.02 -2.21
N LEU A 41 7.89 19.29 -3.02
CA LEU A 41 8.14 17.85 -2.83
C LEU A 41 8.84 17.58 -1.50
N GLN A 42 9.87 18.35 -1.14
CA GLN A 42 10.55 18.20 0.15
C GLN A 42 9.58 18.44 1.31
N THR A 43 8.70 19.45 1.19
CA THR A 43 7.68 19.74 2.19
C THR A 43 6.72 18.57 2.35
N TYR A 44 6.30 17.96 1.24
CA TYR A 44 5.46 16.74 1.26
C TYR A 44 6.17 15.57 1.97
N VAL A 45 7.41 15.30 1.60
CA VAL A 45 8.17 14.19 2.21
C VAL A 45 8.42 14.43 3.69
N LYS A 46 8.70 15.67 4.10
CA LYS A 46 8.84 16.07 5.51
C LYS A 46 7.54 15.79 6.28
N ASP A 47 6.40 16.28 5.80
CA ASP A 47 5.11 16.10 6.45
C ASP A 47 4.70 14.62 6.48
N LEU A 48 4.97 13.87 5.42
CA LEU A 48 4.71 12.44 5.33
C LEU A 48 5.56 11.64 6.32
N ASN A 49 6.82 12.02 6.55
CA ASN A 49 7.69 11.42 7.55
C ASN A 49 7.19 11.68 8.98
N HIS A 50 6.74 12.90 9.27
CA HIS A 50 6.10 13.22 10.55
C HIS A 50 4.84 12.41 10.75
N PHE A 51 3.95 12.41 9.77
CA PHE A 51 2.71 11.63 9.79
C PHE A 51 2.97 10.13 9.99
N TYR A 52 3.98 9.57 9.31
CA TYR A 52 4.38 8.18 9.48
C TYR A 52 4.78 7.89 10.94
N ARG A 53 5.63 8.71 11.53
CA ARG A 53 6.11 8.52 12.91
C ARG A 53 4.99 8.61 13.94
N GLU A 54 4.04 9.52 13.75
CA GLU A 54 2.92 9.76 14.66
C GLU A 54 1.77 8.77 14.48
N THR A 55 1.70 8.09 13.34
CA THR A 55 0.59 7.19 12.99
C THR A 55 1.00 5.73 13.20
N ALA A 56 0.73 5.19 14.40
CA ALA A 56 1.10 3.83 14.78
C ALA A 56 0.59 2.75 13.80
N SER A 57 -0.55 2.97 13.17
CA SER A 57 -1.11 2.06 12.16
C SER A 57 -0.19 1.86 10.94
N LEU A 58 0.79 2.75 10.68
CA LEU A 58 1.70 2.66 9.55
C LEU A 58 2.95 1.80 9.81
N TRP A 59 3.28 1.53 11.08
CA TRP A 59 4.54 0.87 11.42
C TRP A 59 4.47 -0.17 12.55
N GLN A 60 3.45 -0.12 13.43
CA GLN A 60 3.45 -0.93 14.64
C GLN A 60 3.21 -2.42 14.36
N VAL A 61 2.36 -2.74 13.38
CA VAL A 61 2.05 -4.13 12.96
C VAL A 61 2.43 -4.28 11.49
N ASP A 62 3.73 -4.16 11.20
CA ASP A 62 4.23 -4.03 9.83
C ASP A 62 4.62 -5.36 9.18
N TYR A 63 4.92 -6.37 10.00
CA TYR A 63 5.38 -7.69 9.56
C TYR A 63 4.32 -8.80 9.73
N SER A 64 3.09 -8.43 10.05
CA SER A 64 1.96 -9.35 10.21
C SER A 64 0.82 -8.96 9.28
N TRP A 65 0.14 -9.97 8.73
CA TRP A 65 -1.07 -9.78 7.93
C TRP A 65 -2.20 -9.06 8.69
N GLU A 66 -2.18 -9.08 10.01
CA GLU A 66 -3.17 -8.40 10.87
C GLU A 66 -3.10 -6.87 10.73
N GLY A 67 -1.93 -6.33 10.39
CA GLY A 67 -1.70 -4.90 10.20
C GLY A 67 -2.12 -4.36 8.84
N PHE A 68 -2.56 -5.22 7.91
CA PHE A 68 -2.88 -4.84 6.53
C PHE A 68 -4.12 -5.57 6.02
N GLN A 69 -4.99 -4.86 5.31
CA GLN A 69 -6.16 -5.44 4.65
C GLN A 69 -6.50 -4.69 3.37
N TRP A 70 -6.61 -5.40 2.27
CA TRP A 70 -7.12 -4.84 1.03
C TRP A 70 -8.60 -4.47 1.14
N ILE A 71 -8.99 -3.36 0.49
CA ILE A 71 -10.38 -2.98 0.21
C ILE A 71 -10.61 -3.09 -1.29
N VAL A 72 -9.80 -2.41 -2.08
CA VAL A 72 -9.81 -2.44 -3.55
C VAL A 72 -8.41 -2.83 -4.00
N PRO A 73 -8.16 -4.12 -4.28
CA PRO A 73 -6.84 -4.60 -4.69
C PRO A 73 -6.58 -4.47 -6.19
N ASP A 74 -7.62 -4.43 -7.03
CA ASP A 74 -7.55 -4.79 -8.45
C ASP A 74 -8.45 -3.95 -9.38
N ASP A 75 -8.78 -2.71 -9.03
CA ASP A 75 -9.50 -1.81 -9.94
C ASP A 75 -8.56 -1.29 -11.05
N ASN A 76 -8.19 -2.20 -11.96
CA ASN A 76 -7.31 -1.93 -13.08
C ASN A 76 -7.91 -0.95 -14.09
N LYS A 77 -9.25 -0.85 -14.17
CA LYS A 77 -9.93 0.06 -15.11
C LYS A 77 -9.75 1.51 -14.71
N GLN A 78 -9.75 1.77 -13.41
CA GLN A 78 -9.59 3.13 -12.88
C GLN A 78 -8.19 3.39 -12.34
N SER A 79 -7.34 2.36 -12.26
CA SER A 79 -5.98 2.41 -11.67
C SER A 79 -6.01 2.93 -10.23
N VAL A 80 -6.97 2.43 -9.44
CA VAL A 80 -7.15 2.79 -8.03
C VAL A 80 -6.90 1.58 -7.16
N ILE A 81 -6.18 1.78 -6.06
CA ILE A 81 -6.09 0.81 -4.97
C ILE A 81 -6.52 1.44 -3.66
N ALA A 82 -7.14 0.64 -2.79
CA ALA A 82 -7.45 1.07 -1.44
C ALA A 82 -7.19 -0.06 -0.45
N PHE A 83 -6.67 0.30 0.73
CA PHE A 83 -6.36 -0.65 1.78
C PHE A 83 -6.42 -0.02 3.17
N LEU A 84 -6.52 -0.87 4.17
CA LEU A 84 -6.46 -0.51 5.58
C LEU A 84 -5.10 -0.84 6.17
N ARG A 85 -4.62 0.06 7.03
CA ARG A 85 -3.52 -0.20 7.95
C ARG A 85 -4.08 -0.23 9.37
N ARG A 86 -3.52 -1.09 10.22
CA ARG A 86 -4.02 -1.28 11.60
C ARG A 86 -2.87 -1.33 12.59
N ASP A 87 -3.05 -0.65 13.74
CA ASP A 87 -2.11 -0.74 14.86
C ASP A 87 -2.45 -1.92 15.79
N ALA A 88 -1.59 -2.16 16.78
CA ALA A 88 -1.78 -3.24 17.78
C ALA A 88 -3.01 -3.04 18.69
N LYS A 89 -3.58 -1.83 18.75
CA LYS A 89 -4.81 -1.51 19.49
C LYS A 89 -6.06 -1.61 18.63
N GLY A 90 -5.89 -1.96 17.33
CA GLY A 90 -6.99 -2.05 16.36
C GLY A 90 -7.45 -0.72 15.78
N LYS A 91 -6.74 0.39 16.03
CA LYS A 91 -7.00 1.66 15.34
C LYS A 91 -6.60 1.53 13.89
N MET A 92 -7.49 1.96 13.00
CA MET A 92 -7.32 1.79 11.54
C MET A 92 -7.06 3.13 10.85
N LEU A 93 -6.32 3.03 9.76
CA LEU A 93 -6.08 4.09 8.79
C LEU A 93 -6.50 3.55 7.41
N LEU A 94 -7.30 4.30 6.68
CA LEU A 94 -7.67 4.00 5.29
C LEU A 94 -6.72 4.77 4.37
N VAL A 95 -6.16 4.07 3.41
CA VAL A 95 -5.28 4.65 2.37
C VAL A 95 -5.90 4.37 1.01
N VAL A 96 -5.96 5.40 0.17
CA VAL A 96 -6.45 5.31 -1.21
C VAL A 96 -5.43 5.95 -2.14
N CYS A 97 -5.07 5.25 -3.21
CA CYS A 97 -4.15 5.74 -4.23
C CYS A 97 -4.84 5.74 -5.60
N ASN A 98 -4.81 6.87 -6.28
CA ASN A 98 -5.18 7.00 -7.68
C ASN A 98 -3.89 7.13 -8.51
N PHE A 99 -3.58 6.11 -9.31
CA PHE A 99 -2.41 6.10 -10.19
C PHE A 99 -2.69 6.62 -11.60
N ASN A 100 -3.90 7.13 -11.85
CA ASN A 100 -4.29 7.67 -13.14
C ASN A 100 -4.21 9.21 -13.11
N PRO A 101 -3.77 9.88 -14.18
CA PRO A 101 -3.76 11.35 -14.29
C PRO A 101 -5.16 11.94 -14.54
N VAL A 102 -6.20 11.26 -14.08
CA VAL A 102 -7.61 11.67 -14.23
C VAL A 102 -8.24 11.82 -12.85
N LEU A 103 -8.94 12.95 -12.64
CA LEU A 103 -9.79 13.16 -11.46
C LEU A 103 -10.90 12.09 -11.44
N ARG A 104 -11.08 11.45 -10.29
CA ARG A 104 -12.20 10.53 -10.05
C ARG A 104 -13.17 11.19 -9.09
N GLU A 105 -14.21 11.79 -9.64
CA GLU A 105 -15.33 12.28 -8.85
C GLU A 105 -16.17 11.09 -8.37
N SER A 106 -16.74 11.19 -7.17
CA SER A 106 -17.69 10.20 -6.63
C SER A 106 -17.19 8.74 -6.63
N TYR A 107 -15.90 8.53 -6.35
CA TYR A 107 -15.36 7.18 -6.24
C TYR A 107 -15.87 6.51 -4.97
N SER A 108 -16.62 5.42 -5.14
CA SER A 108 -17.21 4.68 -4.04
C SER A 108 -16.33 3.50 -3.61
N MET A 109 -16.12 3.32 -2.32
CA MET A 109 -15.39 2.19 -1.75
C MET A 109 -15.98 1.71 -0.44
N GLY A 110 -15.93 0.39 -0.21
CA GLY A 110 -16.36 -0.23 1.04
C GLY A 110 -15.48 0.19 2.20
N VAL A 111 -16.08 0.32 3.39
CA VAL A 111 -15.35 0.70 4.62
C VAL A 111 -15.84 -0.10 5.83
N PRO A 112 -14.94 -0.35 6.83
CA PRO A 112 -15.23 -1.31 7.90
C PRO A 112 -16.27 -0.83 8.91
N ASN A 113 -16.31 0.46 9.22
CA ASN A 113 -17.11 0.98 10.33
C ASN A 113 -18.04 2.11 9.87
N PRO A 114 -19.27 2.17 10.42
CA PRO A 114 -20.13 3.33 10.23
C PRO A 114 -19.58 4.54 10.96
N GLY A 115 -19.65 5.73 10.32
CA GLY A 115 -19.25 6.99 10.95
C GLY A 115 -18.61 7.97 9.98
N THR A 116 -17.82 8.89 10.52
CA THR A 116 -17.15 9.95 9.74
C THR A 116 -15.68 9.60 9.51
N TYR A 117 -15.30 9.59 8.26
CA TYR A 117 -13.93 9.43 7.76
C TYR A 117 -13.35 10.80 7.50
N LYS A 118 -12.32 11.19 8.26
CA LYS A 118 -11.68 12.50 8.13
C LYS A 118 -10.39 12.34 7.32
N GLU A 119 -10.24 13.15 6.27
CA GLU A 119 -8.99 13.28 5.54
C GLU A 119 -7.89 13.82 6.47
N LEU A 120 -6.76 13.14 6.53
CA LEU A 120 -5.62 13.46 7.39
C LEU A 120 -4.46 14.07 6.62
N ILE A 121 -4.13 13.49 5.49
CA ILE A 121 -3.11 13.96 4.57
C ILE A 121 -3.51 13.59 3.14
N ASN A 122 -3.25 14.50 2.22
CA ASN A 122 -3.56 14.34 0.80
C ASN A 122 -2.37 14.90 0.00
N SER A 123 -1.80 14.07 -0.88
CA SER A 123 -0.66 14.48 -1.70
C SER A 123 -0.99 15.59 -2.71
N ASP A 124 -2.28 15.84 -2.99
CA ASP A 124 -2.77 16.91 -3.86
C ASP A 124 -2.98 18.25 -3.14
N ASP A 125 -2.56 18.39 -1.87
CA ASP A 125 -2.66 19.66 -1.16
C ASP A 125 -1.82 20.76 -1.87
N VAL A 126 -2.33 21.98 -1.94
CA VAL A 126 -1.66 23.15 -2.56
C VAL A 126 -0.25 23.35 -2.01
N LYS A 127 -0.04 23.12 -0.72
CA LYS A 127 1.29 23.24 -0.08
C LYS A 127 2.34 22.25 -0.60
N TYR A 128 1.92 21.24 -1.34
CA TYR A 128 2.77 20.26 -2.00
C TYR A 128 2.79 20.41 -3.52
N GLY A 129 2.25 21.53 -4.03
CA GLY A 129 2.14 21.84 -5.45
C GLY A 129 1.02 21.12 -6.19
N GLY A 130 0.05 20.56 -5.47
CA GLY A 130 -1.15 19.95 -6.00
C GLY A 130 -2.25 20.96 -6.36
N ALA A 131 -3.37 20.47 -6.90
CA ALA A 131 -4.54 21.27 -7.27
C ALA A 131 -5.39 21.67 -6.06
N GLY A 132 -5.21 21.01 -4.91
CA GLY A 132 -5.92 21.33 -3.68
C GLY A 132 -7.31 20.71 -3.56
N VAL A 133 -7.61 19.65 -4.29
CA VAL A 133 -8.87 18.91 -4.17
C VAL A 133 -8.94 18.23 -2.81
N LYS A 134 -9.99 18.50 -2.03
CA LYS A 134 -10.14 18.01 -0.65
C LYS A 134 -11.49 17.34 -0.43
N ASN A 135 -11.49 16.27 0.35
CA ASN A 135 -12.71 15.61 0.80
C ASN A 135 -13.15 16.06 2.20
N GLY A 136 -12.20 16.54 3.02
CA GLY A 136 -12.46 16.95 4.39
C GLY A 136 -12.96 15.81 5.27
N SER A 137 -14.27 15.78 5.54
CA SER A 137 -14.93 14.76 6.37
C SER A 137 -16.07 14.11 5.60
N VAL A 138 -15.97 12.81 5.36
CA VAL A 138 -16.95 12.02 4.61
C VAL A 138 -17.69 11.08 5.54
N LYS A 139 -19.02 11.05 5.45
CA LYS A 139 -19.86 10.13 6.23
C LYS A 139 -20.04 8.81 5.46
N SER A 140 -19.95 7.69 6.16
CA SER A 140 -20.28 6.39 5.56
C SER A 140 -21.79 6.25 5.37
N VAL A 141 -22.16 5.57 4.30
CA VAL A 141 -23.53 5.21 3.95
C VAL A 141 -23.69 3.70 4.10
N LYS A 142 -24.86 3.24 4.56
CA LYS A 142 -25.18 1.81 4.65
C LYS A 142 -25.41 1.26 3.23
N GLY A 143 -24.64 0.25 2.87
CA GLY A 143 -24.72 -0.44 1.59
C GLY A 143 -23.53 -1.37 1.41
N PRO A 144 -23.72 -2.63 1.03
CA PRO A 144 -22.65 -3.59 0.89
C PRO A 144 -21.74 -3.23 -0.29
N MET A 145 -20.42 -3.14 -0.04
CA MET A 145 -19.41 -2.88 -1.06
C MET A 145 -18.06 -3.46 -0.63
N HIS A 146 -17.35 -4.11 -1.53
CA HIS A 146 -16.00 -4.69 -1.30
C HIS A 146 -15.92 -5.57 -0.02
N GLY A 147 -16.99 -6.30 0.31
CA GLY A 147 -17.04 -7.14 1.51
C GLY A 147 -17.35 -6.43 2.82
N PHE A 148 -17.70 -5.15 2.79
CA PHE A 148 -18.13 -4.35 3.96
C PHE A 148 -19.61 -3.95 3.85
N ASP A 149 -20.26 -3.73 5.01
CA ASP A 149 -21.67 -3.29 5.08
C ASP A 149 -21.86 -1.78 4.88
N GLN A 150 -20.79 -1.03 4.82
CA GLN A 150 -20.74 0.41 4.66
C GLN A 150 -19.85 0.78 3.47
N HIS A 151 -20.11 1.92 2.86
CA HIS A 151 -19.22 2.54 1.88
C HIS A 151 -19.11 4.04 2.10
N ILE A 152 -18.10 4.64 1.53
CA ILE A 152 -17.91 6.09 1.40
C ILE A 152 -17.76 6.45 -0.07
N GLU A 153 -18.13 7.68 -0.40
CA GLU A 153 -17.92 8.28 -1.71
C GLU A 153 -16.93 9.44 -1.56
N VAL A 154 -15.86 9.43 -2.35
CA VAL A 154 -14.76 10.40 -2.25
C VAL A 154 -14.34 10.86 -3.64
N THR A 155 -13.77 12.06 -3.70
CA THR A 155 -13.08 12.55 -4.89
C THR A 155 -11.61 12.24 -4.80
N LEU A 156 -11.06 11.54 -5.82
CA LEU A 156 -9.66 11.18 -5.89
C LEU A 156 -8.95 12.06 -6.93
N PRO A 157 -8.07 12.97 -6.51
CA PRO A 157 -7.25 13.77 -7.42
C PRO A 157 -6.38 12.90 -8.33
N PRO A 158 -5.93 13.43 -9.46
CA PRO A 158 -4.97 12.76 -10.32
C PRO A 158 -3.69 12.40 -9.57
N LEU A 159 -3.12 11.21 -9.83
CA LEU A 159 -1.82 10.76 -9.33
C LEU A 159 -1.63 10.98 -7.81
N SER A 160 -2.69 10.78 -7.03
CA SER A 160 -2.73 11.15 -5.61
C SER A 160 -2.79 9.97 -4.66
N THR A 161 -2.36 10.23 -3.43
CA THR A 161 -2.56 9.34 -2.28
C THR A 161 -3.22 10.12 -1.15
N ILE A 162 -4.35 9.59 -0.65
CA ILE A 162 -5.12 10.18 0.43
C ILE A 162 -5.18 9.22 1.62
N TYR A 163 -5.05 9.76 2.81
CA TYR A 163 -5.15 9.03 4.06
C TYR A 163 -6.35 9.52 4.86
N PHE A 164 -7.23 8.60 5.28
CA PHE A 164 -8.39 8.90 6.10
C PHE A 164 -8.31 8.21 7.45
N SER A 165 -8.74 8.90 8.50
CA SER A 165 -9.02 8.25 9.77
C SER A 165 -10.25 7.36 9.65
N VAL A 166 -10.18 6.17 10.26
CA VAL A 166 -11.33 5.25 10.34
C VAL A 166 -12.01 5.42 11.69
N PRO A 167 -13.33 5.65 11.73
CA PRO A 167 -14.05 5.75 13.00
C PRO A 167 -13.94 4.45 13.80
N ALA A 168 -13.94 4.54 15.13
CA ALA A 168 -13.93 3.37 16.00
C ALA A 168 -15.18 2.51 15.77
N ALA A 169 -15.03 1.19 15.84
CA ALA A 169 -16.18 0.29 15.79
C ALA A 169 -17.13 0.62 16.96
N ARG A 170 -18.42 0.81 16.65
CA ARG A 170 -19.42 0.93 17.71
C ARG A 170 -19.44 -0.40 18.49
N LYS A 171 -19.16 -0.37 19.79
CA LYS A 171 -19.40 -1.52 20.66
C LYS A 171 -20.88 -1.86 20.51
N LYS A 172 -21.19 -3.03 19.92
CA LYS A 172 -22.57 -3.55 19.99
C LYS A 172 -22.93 -3.63 21.44
N ALA A 173 -23.93 -2.84 21.88
CA ALA A 173 -24.51 -3.01 23.21
C ALA A 173 -24.91 -4.48 23.33
N GLY A 174 -24.20 -5.23 24.16
CA GLY A 174 -24.43 -6.65 24.33
C GLY A 174 -25.82 -6.86 24.86
N LYS A 175 -26.72 -7.47 24.07
CA LYS A 175 -27.86 -8.16 24.67
C LYS A 175 -27.29 -9.21 25.60
N PRO A 176 -27.72 -9.25 26.91
CA PRO A 176 -27.24 -10.29 27.79
C PRO A 176 -27.68 -11.65 27.19
N ALA A 177 -26.69 -12.47 26.90
CA ALA A 177 -26.91 -13.85 26.48
C ALA A 177 -27.63 -14.56 27.65
N LYS A 178 -28.91 -14.95 27.44
CA LYS A 178 -29.59 -15.87 28.36
C LYS A 178 -28.77 -17.14 28.39
N ALA A 179 -28.19 -17.42 29.54
CA ALA A 179 -27.54 -18.67 29.85
C ALA A 179 -28.55 -19.82 29.65
N LYS A 180 -28.38 -20.62 28.60
CA LYS A 180 -28.97 -21.93 28.50
C LYS A 180 -28.13 -22.85 29.38
N THR A 181 -28.67 -23.22 30.51
CA THR A 181 -28.21 -24.31 31.37
C THR A 181 -28.12 -25.57 30.50
N ALA A 182 -26.90 -26.03 30.21
CA ALA A 182 -26.67 -27.34 29.59
C ALA A 182 -26.60 -28.37 30.71
N GLU A 183 -27.52 -29.29 30.65
CA GLU A 183 -27.68 -30.49 31.47
C GLU A 183 -26.49 -31.43 31.28
N ALA A 184 -25.96 -31.94 32.38
CA ALA A 184 -24.77 -32.77 32.44
C ALA A 184 -25.02 -34.15 31.78
N ALA A 185 -24.26 -34.49 30.74
CA ALA A 185 -24.16 -35.86 30.24
C ALA A 185 -22.89 -36.51 30.83
N LYS A 186 -23.12 -37.73 31.41
CA LYS A 186 -22.16 -38.62 32.04
C LYS A 186 -21.04 -39.07 31.10
N PRO A 187 -19.84 -39.35 31.59
CA PRO A 187 -18.71 -39.85 30.76
C PRO A 187 -18.86 -41.36 30.51
N GLU A 188 -18.72 -41.74 29.25
CA GLU A 188 -18.62 -43.16 28.83
C GLU A 188 -17.13 -43.55 28.66
N LYS A 189 -16.84 -44.79 29.00
CA LYS A 189 -15.50 -45.38 29.22
C LYS A 189 -14.64 -45.48 27.97
N ALA A 190 -13.35 -45.30 28.20
CA ALA A 190 -12.23 -45.47 27.28
C ALA A 190 -12.17 -46.91 26.67
N ALA A 191 -11.94 -47.00 25.35
CA ALA A 191 -11.44 -48.19 24.66
C ALA A 191 -10.02 -47.94 24.15
N LYS A 192 -9.15 -48.94 24.38
CA LYS A 192 -7.73 -49.01 24.06
C LYS A 192 -7.45 -48.98 22.53
N PRO A 193 -6.36 -48.38 22.03
CA PRO A 193 -6.00 -48.44 20.64
C PRO A 193 -5.24 -49.71 20.25
N ALA A 194 -5.60 -50.26 19.09
CA ALA A 194 -4.88 -51.38 18.43
C ALA A 194 -3.72 -50.81 17.58
N ALA A 195 -2.58 -51.43 17.68
CA ALA A 195 -1.37 -51.14 16.94
C ALA A 195 -1.47 -51.57 15.47
N THR A 196 -1.17 -50.66 14.53
CA THR A 196 -0.94 -51.05 13.14
C THR A 196 0.45 -50.59 12.67
N LYS A 197 1.09 -51.56 12.03
CA LYS A 197 2.51 -51.62 11.65
C LYS A 197 2.92 -50.59 10.62
N THR A 198 4.07 -49.97 10.83
CA THR A 198 4.85 -49.13 9.90
C THR A 198 5.22 -49.87 8.62
N ALA A 199 4.98 -49.23 7.48
CA ALA A 199 5.60 -49.56 6.19
C ALA A 199 6.44 -48.36 5.73
N ALA A 200 7.71 -48.62 5.43
CA ALA A 200 8.72 -47.62 5.02
C ALA A 200 8.51 -47.14 3.58
N PRO A 201 8.85 -45.87 3.24
CA PRO A 201 8.73 -45.38 1.88
C PRO A 201 9.97 -45.75 1.02
N LYS A 202 9.69 -46.25 -0.19
CA LYS A 202 10.68 -46.52 -1.24
C LYS A 202 11.29 -45.24 -1.81
N LYS A 203 12.62 -45.18 -1.86
CA LYS A 203 13.45 -44.19 -2.54
C LYS A 203 13.15 -44.18 -4.06
N ARG A 204 12.74 -43.06 -4.61
CA ARG A 204 12.78 -42.79 -6.06
C ARG A 204 14.05 -42.05 -6.38
N THR A 205 14.92 -42.65 -7.17
CA THR A 205 16.12 -42.06 -7.79
C THR A 205 15.72 -41.14 -8.94
N ALA A 206 16.11 -39.86 -8.86
CA ALA A 206 15.97 -38.91 -9.96
C ALA A 206 17.19 -38.96 -10.86
N LYS A 207 16.98 -39.10 -12.18
CA LYS A 207 17.99 -38.94 -13.22
C LYS A 207 18.30 -37.46 -13.46
N PRO A 208 19.57 -37.08 -13.73
CA PRO A 208 19.89 -35.68 -14.07
C PRO A 208 19.61 -35.39 -15.55
N VAL A 209 18.94 -34.27 -15.80
CA VAL A 209 18.76 -33.68 -17.14
C VAL A 209 19.91 -32.74 -17.40
N ALA A 210 20.66 -33.01 -18.47
CA ALA A 210 21.76 -32.17 -18.97
C ALA A 210 21.20 -30.96 -19.72
N THR A 211 21.52 -29.77 -19.29
CA THR A 211 21.26 -28.52 -20.03
C THR A 211 22.55 -28.01 -20.65
N LYS A 212 22.53 -27.88 -21.98
CA LYS A 212 23.60 -27.34 -22.81
C LYS A 212 23.37 -25.82 -22.96
N PRO A 213 24.34 -24.94 -22.76
CA PRO A 213 24.17 -23.51 -23.01
C PRO A 213 24.57 -23.18 -24.46
N ALA A 214 23.68 -22.50 -25.19
CA ALA A 214 23.98 -21.89 -26.49
C ALA A 214 24.35 -20.43 -26.31
N ALA A 215 25.62 -20.12 -26.54
CA ALA A 215 26.11 -18.74 -26.58
C ALA A 215 25.78 -18.12 -27.94
N LYS A 216 25.06 -16.99 -27.98
CA LYS A 216 24.96 -16.10 -29.17
C LYS A 216 25.86 -14.89 -28.96
N LYS A 217 26.81 -14.72 -29.91
CA LYS A 217 27.71 -13.57 -30.07
C LYS A 217 26.93 -12.29 -30.42
N PRO A 218 27.31 -11.12 -29.90
CA PRO A 218 26.72 -9.85 -30.32
C PRO A 218 27.29 -9.40 -31.69
N ARG A 219 26.38 -8.88 -32.51
CA ARG A 219 26.64 -8.35 -33.86
C ARG A 219 27.15 -6.91 -33.74
N ALA A 220 28.29 -6.60 -34.32
CA ALA A 220 28.92 -5.29 -34.35
C ALA A 220 28.02 -4.22 -35.02
N ALA A 221 27.86 -3.07 -34.35
CA ALA A 221 27.24 -1.90 -34.91
C ALA A 221 28.20 -1.16 -35.82
N LYS A 222 27.75 -0.81 -37.05
CA LYS A 222 28.48 0.04 -38.01
C LYS A 222 28.43 1.50 -37.53
N THR A 223 29.60 2.07 -37.31
CA THR A 223 29.80 3.52 -37.10
C THR A 223 29.63 4.26 -38.41
N THR A 224 28.66 5.18 -38.47
CA THR A 224 28.55 6.20 -39.51
C THR A 224 29.21 7.48 -39.04
N LYS A 225 30.16 7.98 -39.79
CA LYS A 225 30.86 9.26 -39.59
C LYS A 225 29.90 10.46 -39.78
N PRO A 226 30.02 11.54 -39.00
CA PRO A 226 29.29 12.75 -39.27
C PRO A 226 29.90 13.55 -40.43
N LYS A 227 29.05 14.09 -41.30
CA LYS A 227 29.40 15.05 -42.37
C LYS A 227 29.51 16.44 -41.73
N THR A 228 30.61 17.11 -42.02
CA THR A 228 30.88 18.54 -41.80
C THR A 228 29.96 19.43 -42.61
N PRO A 229 29.45 20.58 -42.09
CA PRO A 229 28.76 21.56 -42.93
C PRO A 229 29.76 22.43 -43.68
N VAL A 230 29.48 22.66 -44.96
CA VAL A 230 30.15 23.62 -45.84
C VAL A 230 29.53 25.00 -45.57
N THR A 231 30.40 25.97 -45.32
CA THR A 231 30.12 27.40 -45.33
C THR A 231 30.15 27.89 -46.78
N GLU A 232 29.12 28.56 -47.24
CA GLU A 232 29.18 29.50 -48.38
C GLU A 232 28.40 30.76 -48.09
N SER A 233 29.16 31.88 -48.20
CA SER A 233 28.84 33.26 -48.55
C SER A 233 27.76 33.99 -47.76
#